data_4c0b5996b19829397358f6bdf4182aee
#
_entry.id   4c0b5996b19829397358f6bdf4182aee
#
_cell.length_a   1.000
_cell.length_b   1.000
_cell.length_c   1.000
_cell.angle_alpha   90.00
_cell.angle_beta   90.00
_cell.angle_gamma   90.00
#
_symmetry.space_group_name_H-M   'P 1'
#
loop_
_entity.id
_entity.type
_entity.pdbx_description
1 polymer ?
#
loop_
_entity_poly.entity_id
_entity_poly.type
_entity_poly.pdbx_seq_one_letter_code
_entity_poly.pdbx_strand_id
1 'polypeptide(L)'
;MNYKNYPMVSRVVFGRGSFNQLGDIISPKRKNIKAPFIFLVDDVFKGNSWLTSRIPIAYNDQLLYISAEEEPKTSQVDELVEQIILSHKDRPSGIIGIGGGTILDLAKAVAILLTNEGEAKNYQGWDLVKMPAIYHVGVPTISGTGAEVSRTTVLTGPDKKLGINSDYTPFDQVILDPELAKDVPKNQWFYTGMDCYIHCIESLNGTYLNAFSQSYGEKAYQLCLEIFVEDNLTEEESQDKLMMASWHGGMSIAYSQVGVAHAMSYGLSYLLGTKHGIGNCIVFDHLEEFYPDGVKLFKQMKQKHNIKLPQGLCDNLSDEEFDIMIDVALSLEPLWINAVGKNWKQIITRDKLKGLYQKM
;
A
#
# COMPACT_ATOMS: atom_id res chain seq x y z
N MET A 1 18.34 -24.65 1.71
CA MET A 1 17.90 -23.24 1.82
C MET A 1 17.27 -22.85 0.49
N ASN A 2 16.01 -22.41 0.48
CA ASN A 2 15.46 -21.87 -0.75
C ASN A 2 15.97 -20.44 -0.90
N TYR A 3 16.66 -20.15 -2.00
CA TYR A 3 17.04 -18.77 -2.32
C TYR A 3 15.80 -17.94 -2.63
N LYS A 4 15.78 -16.70 -2.14
CA LYS A 4 14.68 -15.76 -2.36
C LYS A 4 15.22 -14.52 -3.09
N ASN A 5 14.53 -14.10 -4.12
CA ASN A 5 14.79 -12.81 -4.77
C ASN A 5 14.29 -11.67 -3.88
N TYR A 6 15.01 -10.57 -3.89
CA TYR A 6 14.65 -9.34 -3.20
C TYR A 6 14.55 -8.20 -4.22
N PRO A 7 13.45 -8.15 -5.00
CA PRO A 7 13.26 -7.09 -5.97
C PRO A 7 13.12 -5.75 -5.26
N MET A 8 13.65 -4.72 -5.87
CA MET A 8 13.57 -3.37 -5.33
C MET A 8 13.39 -2.37 -6.46
N VAL A 9 12.89 -1.19 -6.13
CA VAL A 9 12.78 -0.08 -7.07
C VAL A 9 14.17 0.27 -7.59
N SER A 10 14.31 0.30 -8.91
CA SER A 10 15.63 0.49 -9.54
C SER A 10 16.21 1.87 -9.30
N ARG A 11 15.35 2.89 -9.19
CA ARG A 11 15.76 4.29 -9.03
C ARG A 11 14.80 5.02 -8.11
N VAL A 12 15.36 5.81 -7.19
CA VAL A 12 14.63 6.65 -6.25
C VAL A 12 15.18 8.07 -6.31
N VAL A 13 14.29 9.04 -6.35
CA VAL A 13 14.62 10.44 -6.11
C VAL A 13 13.90 10.85 -4.83
N PHE A 14 14.59 11.49 -3.91
CA PHE A 14 14.04 11.95 -2.64
C PHE A 14 14.42 13.39 -2.35
N GLY A 15 13.46 14.15 -1.87
CA GLY A 15 13.63 15.51 -1.35
C GLY A 15 12.53 16.46 -1.81
N ARG A 16 12.36 17.55 -1.08
CA ARG A 16 11.36 18.56 -1.38
C ARG A 16 11.62 19.19 -2.74
N GLY A 17 10.57 19.31 -3.55
CA GLY A 17 10.63 19.79 -4.93
C GLY A 17 11.12 18.75 -5.96
N SER A 18 11.43 17.51 -5.54
CA SER A 18 11.92 16.47 -6.45
C SER A 18 10.90 16.07 -7.51
N PHE A 19 9.62 16.29 -7.30
CA PHE A 19 8.56 16.08 -8.29
C PHE A 19 8.79 16.87 -9.58
N ASN A 20 9.47 18.02 -9.51
CA ASN A 20 9.80 18.84 -10.71
C ASN A 20 10.73 18.11 -11.69
N GLN A 21 11.41 17.04 -11.25
CA GLN A 21 12.27 16.23 -12.11
C GLN A 21 11.50 15.18 -12.93
N LEU A 22 10.18 15.03 -12.71
CA LEU A 22 9.38 13.98 -13.37
C LEU A 22 9.51 14.05 -14.89
N GLY A 23 9.47 15.23 -15.49
CA GLY A 23 9.63 15.42 -16.92
C GLY A 23 10.96 14.87 -17.46
N ASP A 24 12.06 15.19 -16.79
CA ASP A 24 13.41 14.74 -17.17
C ASP A 24 13.57 13.23 -16.96
N ILE A 25 12.92 12.68 -15.95
CA ILE A 25 12.96 11.24 -15.63
C ILE A 25 12.24 10.41 -16.70
N ILE A 26 11.04 10.84 -17.13
CA ILE A 26 10.23 10.05 -18.06
C ILE A 26 10.58 10.30 -19.52
N SER A 27 11.09 11.47 -19.87
CA SER A 27 11.39 11.84 -21.26
C SER A 27 12.27 10.82 -21.98
N PRO A 28 13.39 10.33 -21.40
CA PRO A 28 14.24 9.32 -22.05
C PRO A 28 13.56 7.94 -22.22
N LYS A 29 12.43 7.71 -21.55
CA LYS A 29 11.68 6.46 -21.59
C LYS A 29 10.58 6.45 -22.64
N ARG A 30 10.31 7.59 -23.27
CA ARG A 30 9.33 7.67 -24.34
C ARG A 30 9.80 6.87 -25.55
N LYS A 31 9.05 5.82 -25.88
CA LYS A 31 9.40 4.90 -26.97
C LYS A 31 9.38 5.58 -28.34
N ASN A 32 8.35 6.38 -28.58
CA ASN A 32 8.20 7.21 -29.77
C ASN A 32 7.16 8.32 -29.50
N ILE A 33 7.03 9.28 -30.39
CA ILE A 33 6.13 10.44 -30.23
C ILE A 33 4.64 10.05 -30.13
N LYS A 34 4.25 8.89 -30.65
CA LYS A 34 2.85 8.41 -30.63
C LYS A 34 2.51 7.58 -29.40
N ALA A 35 3.51 7.00 -28.73
CA ALA A 35 3.33 6.19 -27.54
C ALA A 35 3.21 7.09 -26.29
N PRO A 36 2.01 7.26 -25.72
CA PRO A 36 1.77 8.18 -24.62
C PRO A 36 2.41 7.67 -23.32
N PHE A 37 2.57 8.59 -22.35
CA PHE A 37 2.51 8.25 -20.94
C PHE A 37 1.08 8.42 -20.45
N ILE A 38 0.65 7.53 -19.55
CA ILE A 38 -0.65 7.61 -18.90
C ILE A 38 -0.42 8.00 -17.44
N PHE A 39 -1.00 9.12 -17.05
CA PHE A 39 -0.93 9.63 -15.68
C PHE A 39 -2.22 9.27 -14.94
N LEU A 40 -2.14 8.41 -13.95
CA LEU A 40 -3.22 8.11 -13.01
C LEU A 40 -3.01 9.02 -11.80
N VAL A 41 -3.89 9.97 -11.62
CA VAL A 41 -3.78 11.02 -10.59
C VAL A 41 -4.97 10.94 -9.65
N ASP A 42 -4.71 10.98 -8.35
CA ASP A 42 -5.77 11.06 -7.34
C ASP A 42 -6.69 12.26 -7.61
N ASP A 43 -7.99 12.04 -7.64
CA ASP A 43 -8.98 13.06 -7.99
C ASP A 43 -9.07 14.20 -6.97
N VAL A 44 -8.55 14.00 -5.76
CA VAL A 44 -8.36 15.08 -4.75
C VAL A 44 -7.55 16.25 -5.32
N PHE A 45 -6.70 16.00 -6.31
CA PHE A 45 -5.91 17.03 -6.99
C PHE A 45 -6.62 17.66 -8.21
N LYS A 46 -7.83 17.25 -8.53
CA LYS A 46 -8.59 17.83 -9.64
C LYS A 46 -8.88 19.31 -9.34
N GLY A 47 -8.38 20.18 -10.21
CA GLY A 47 -8.47 21.63 -10.01
C GLY A 47 -7.37 22.23 -9.09
N ASN A 48 -6.51 21.43 -8.49
CA ASN A 48 -5.35 21.91 -7.75
C ASN A 48 -4.23 22.32 -8.72
N SER A 49 -4.17 23.61 -9.07
CA SER A 49 -3.19 24.12 -10.03
C SER A 49 -1.74 23.98 -9.56
N TRP A 50 -1.50 23.98 -8.24
CA TRP A 50 -0.14 23.82 -7.69
C TRP A 50 0.49 22.46 -8.07
N LEU A 51 -0.29 21.37 -8.08
CA LEU A 51 0.19 20.08 -8.53
C LEU A 51 0.05 19.90 -10.03
N THR A 52 -1.15 20.17 -10.57
CA THR A 52 -1.49 19.81 -11.95
C THR A 52 -0.65 20.56 -13.00
N SER A 53 -0.25 21.82 -12.72
CA SER A 53 0.67 22.57 -13.59
C SER A 53 2.09 22.03 -13.64
N ARG A 54 2.48 21.19 -12.66
CA ARG A 54 3.81 20.55 -12.56
C ARG A 54 3.85 19.18 -13.24
N ILE A 55 2.69 18.62 -13.63
CA ILE A 55 2.65 17.33 -14.35
C ILE A 55 3.09 17.56 -15.80
N PRO A 56 4.16 16.89 -16.26
CA PRO A 56 4.78 17.16 -17.56
C PRO A 56 4.02 16.48 -18.72
N ILE A 57 2.79 16.90 -18.96
CA ILE A 57 1.94 16.39 -20.05
C ILE A 57 2.50 16.86 -21.40
N ALA A 58 2.73 15.94 -22.30
CA ALA A 58 3.25 16.23 -23.64
C ALA A 58 2.58 15.33 -24.70
N TYR A 59 2.54 15.84 -25.94
CA TYR A 59 2.05 15.08 -27.10
C TYR A 59 0.68 14.42 -26.88
N ASN A 60 0.64 13.09 -26.95
CA ASN A 60 -0.55 12.25 -26.79
C ASN A 60 -0.72 11.72 -25.37
N ASP A 61 0.01 12.26 -24.41
CA ASP A 61 -0.11 11.83 -23.01
C ASP A 61 -1.54 12.01 -22.53
N GLN A 62 -1.97 11.10 -21.66
CA GLN A 62 -3.31 11.11 -21.10
C GLN A 62 -3.24 11.25 -19.59
N LEU A 63 -4.03 12.16 -19.03
CA LEU A 63 -4.21 12.30 -17.60
C LEU A 63 -5.61 11.81 -17.23
N LEU A 64 -5.67 10.85 -16.32
CA LEU A 64 -6.88 10.28 -15.78
C LEU A 64 -6.96 10.56 -14.27
N TYR A 65 -7.99 11.27 -13.85
CA TYR A 65 -8.30 11.46 -12.42
C TYR A 65 -9.06 10.25 -11.91
N ILE A 66 -8.56 9.65 -10.85
CA ILE A 66 -9.07 8.42 -10.26
C ILE A 66 -9.50 8.70 -8.82
N SER A 67 -10.71 8.31 -8.48
CA SER A 67 -11.17 8.41 -7.09
C SER A 67 -10.48 7.38 -6.20
N ALA A 68 -10.00 7.84 -5.04
CA ALA A 68 -9.45 7.01 -3.98
C ALA A 68 -10.43 6.87 -2.79
N GLU A 69 -11.73 7.13 -3.01
CA GLU A 69 -12.74 6.99 -1.96
C GLU A 69 -12.97 5.53 -1.56
N GLU A 70 -12.84 4.62 -2.51
CA GLU A 70 -12.94 3.17 -2.28
C GLU A 70 -11.57 2.50 -2.45
N GLU A 71 -11.44 1.30 -1.88
CA GLU A 71 -10.29 0.44 -2.11
C GLU A 71 -10.22 0.01 -3.59
N PRO A 72 -9.03 -0.12 -4.19
CA PRO A 72 -8.91 -0.41 -5.61
C PRO A 72 -9.46 -1.80 -5.94
N LYS A 73 -10.19 -1.90 -7.05
CA LYS A 73 -10.86 -3.14 -7.49
C LYS A 73 -10.19 -3.73 -8.73
N THR A 74 -10.25 -5.06 -8.85
CA THR A 74 -9.76 -5.75 -10.06
C THR A 74 -10.53 -5.30 -11.31
N SER A 75 -11.85 -5.10 -11.22
CA SER A 75 -12.67 -4.59 -12.34
C SER A 75 -12.26 -3.19 -12.79
N GLN A 76 -11.87 -2.33 -11.85
CA GLN A 76 -11.37 -0.99 -12.17
C GLN A 76 -10.05 -1.03 -12.95
N VAL A 77 -9.17 -1.99 -12.65
CA VAL A 77 -7.94 -2.21 -13.44
C VAL A 77 -8.30 -2.63 -14.86
N ASP A 78 -9.23 -3.57 -15.02
CA ASP A 78 -9.66 -4.08 -16.34
C ASP A 78 -10.29 -2.95 -17.17
N GLU A 79 -11.15 -2.13 -16.57
CA GLU A 79 -11.76 -0.94 -17.21
C GLU A 79 -10.70 0.09 -17.65
N LEU A 80 -9.71 0.39 -16.81
CA LEU A 80 -8.63 1.31 -17.14
C LEU A 80 -7.77 0.77 -18.29
N VAL A 81 -7.44 -0.51 -18.29
CA VAL A 81 -6.68 -1.17 -19.35
C VAL A 81 -7.45 -1.11 -20.67
N GLU A 82 -8.74 -1.44 -20.67
CA GLU A 82 -9.59 -1.36 -21.85
C GLU A 82 -9.67 0.07 -22.37
N GLN A 83 -9.92 1.07 -21.51
CA GLN A 83 -9.95 2.49 -21.88
C GLN A 83 -8.65 2.93 -22.54
N ILE A 84 -7.50 2.53 -21.99
CA ILE A 84 -6.18 2.89 -22.52
C ILE A 84 -5.97 2.26 -23.90
N ILE A 85 -6.29 0.97 -24.06
CA ILE A 85 -6.15 0.25 -25.34
C ILE A 85 -7.06 0.85 -26.43
N LEU A 86 -8.30 1.21 -26.10
CA LEU A 86 -9.23 1.81 -27.04
C LEU A 86 -8.84 3.24 -27.42
N SER A 87 -8.24 3.99 -26.52
CA SER A 87 -7.85 5.39 -26.76
C SER A 87 -6.56 5.53 -27.55
N HIS A 88 -5.70 4.53 -27.56
CA HIS A 88 -4.36 4.63 -28.15
C HIS A 88 -4.06 3.43 -29.05
N LYS A 89 -3.54 3.72 -30.27
CA LYS A 89 -3.10 2.67 -31.22
C LYS A 89 -1.82 1.97 -30.76
N ASP A 90 -0.92 2.73 -30.15
CA ASP A 90 0.37 2.24 -29.67
C ASP A 90 0.28 1.97 -28.18
N ARG A 91 0.93 0.87 -27.73
CA ARG A 91 1.09 0.60 -26.29
C ARG A 91 1.78 1.79 -25.61
N PRO A 92 1.31 2.25 -24.45
CA PRO A 92 1.92 3.36 -23.73
C PRO A 92 3.42 3.19 -23.49
N SER A 93 4.13 4.31 -23.42
CA SER A 93 5.54 4.34 -23.01
C SER A 93 5.70 3.99 -21.53
N GLY A 94 4.70 4.32 -20.71
CA GLY A 94 4.67 3.99 -19.31
C GLY A 94 3.41 4.48 -18.61
N ILE A 95 3.25 4.03 -17.34
CA ILE A 95 2.20 4.46 -16.42
C ILE A 95 2.83 5.25 -15.29
N ILE A 96 2.26 6.39 -14.95
CA ILE A 96 2.70 7.24 -13.84
C ILE A 96 1.56 7.33 -12.82
N GLY A 97 1.74 6.77 -11.62
CA GLY A 97 0.80 6.89 -10.51
C GLY A 97 1.18 8.06 -9.61
N ILE A 98 0.27 9.03 -9.43
CA ILE A 98 0.45 10.20 -8.55
C ILE A 98 -0.70 10.19 -7.54
N GLY A 99 -0.45 9.75 -6.32
CA GLY A 99 -1.50 9.61 -5.31
C GLY A 99 -1.10 8.76 -4.11
N GLY A 100 -2.07 8.37 -3.32
CA GLY A 100 -1.91 7.43 -2.22
C GLY A 100 -1.80 5.97 -2.68
N GLY A 101 -1.84 5.04 -1.72
CA GLY A 101 -1.71 3.60 -1.97
C GLY A 101 -2.66 3.09 -3.07
N THR A 102 -3.93 3.52 -3.06
CA THR A 102 -4.92 3.16 -4.08
C THR A 102 -4.45 3.46 -5.51
N ILE A 103 -3.94 4.69 -5.74
CA ILE A 103 -3.48 5.11 -7.05
C ILE A 103 -2.19 4.40 -7.46
N LEU A 104 -1.27 4.22 -6.51
CA LEU A 104 -0.02 3.49 -6.75
C LEU A 104 -0.30 2.02 -7.10
N ASP A 105 -1.23 1.39 -6.41
CA ASP A 105 -1.62 0.01 -6.67
C ASP A 105 -2.32 -0.13 -8.03
N LEU A 106 -3.22 0.77 -8.39
CA LEU A 106 -3.81 0.79 -9.73
C LEU A 106 -2.75 1.00 -10.82
N ALA A 107 -1.79 1.90 -10.61
CA ALA A 107 -0.72 2.15 -11.58
C ALA A 107 0.14 0.90 -11.85
N LYS A 108 0.49 0.17 -10.79
CA LYS A 108 1.21 -1.11 -10.91
C LYS A 108 0.39 -2.16 -11.64
N ALA A 109 -0.87 -2.35 -11.23
CA ALA A 109 -1.74 -3.35 -11.81
C ALA A 109 -2.02 -3.08 -13.30
N VAL A 110 -2.31 -1.83 -13.67
CA VAL A 110 -2.49 -1.42 -15.07
C VAL A 110 -1.21 -1.65 -15.88
N ALA A 111 -0.04 -1.30 -15.34
CA ALA A 111 1.24 -1.53 -16.01
C ALA A 111 1.50 -3.03 -16.27
N ILE A 112 1.09 -3.91 -15.36
CA ILE A 112 1.17 -5.36 -15.50
C ILE A 112 0.18 -5.84 -16.57
N LEU A 113 -1.08 -5.45 -16.48
CA LEU A 113 -2.15 -5.95 -17.37
C LEU A 113 -1.99 -5.48 -18.82
N LEU A 114 -1.26 -4.40 -19.07
CA LEU A 114 -0.89 -3.98 -20.44
C LEU A 114 0.10 -4.94 -21.14
N THR A 115 0.68 -5.89 -20.42
CA THR A 115 1.61 -6.90 -20.97
C THR A 115 1.17 -8.34 -20.71
N ASN A 116 0.21 -8.54 -19.83
CA ASN A 116 -0.29 -9.86 -19.45
C ASN A 116 -1.79 -9.93 -19.81
N GLU A 117 -2.18 -10.95 -20.57
CA GLU A 117 -3.55 -11.12 -21.08
C GLU A 117 -4.50 -11.61 -19.98
N GLY A 118 -5.76 -11.22 -20.09
CA GLY A 118 -6.84 -11.65 -19.20
C GLY A 118 -7.22 -10.59 -18.18
N GLU A 119 -7.97 -10.98 -17.15
CA GLU A 119 -8.53 -10.10 -16.15
C GLU A 119 -7.62 -10.00 -14.91
N ALA A 120 -7.60 -8.87 -14.23
CA ALA A 120 -6.76 -8.62 -13.06
C ALA A 120 -7.00 -9.62 -11.92
N LYS A 121 -8.23 -10.08 -11.73
CA LYS A 121 -8.57 -11.09 -10.72
C LYS A 121 -7.79 -12.40 -10.86
N ASN A 122 -7.39 -12.76 -12.09
CA ASN A 122 -6.66 -14.00 -12.37
C ASN A 122 -5.21 -13.97 -11.90
N TYR A 123 -4.69 -12.78 -11.58
CA TYR A 123 -3.32 -12.56 -11.11
C TYR A 123 -3.24 -12.35 -9.59
N GLN A 124 -4.37 -12.30 -8.87
CA GLN A 124 -4.37 -12.19 -7.41
C GLN A 124 -3.78 -13.44 -6.76
N GLY A 125 -2.61 -13.30 -6.17
CA GLY A 125 -1.82 -14.37 -5.57
C GLY A 125 -0.33 -14.10 -5.67
N TRP A 126 0.48 -15.13 -5.63
CA TRP A 126 1.93 -15.06 -5.64
C TRP A 126 2.51 -15.61 -6.94
N ASP A 127 3.33 -14.80 -7.61
CA ASP A 127 4.14 -15.17 -8.79
C ASP A 127 3.31 -15.69 -10.00
N LEU A 128 2.09 -15.16 -10.16
CA LEU A 128 1.19 -15.51 -11.28
C LEU A 128 1.46 -14.67 -12.53
N VAL A 129 2.10 -13.50 -12.39
CA VAL A 129 2.47 -12.61 -13.50
C VAL A 129 3.61 -13.23 -14.29
N LYS A 130 3.46 -13.30 -15.62
CA LYS A 130 4.41 -14.00 -16.50
C LYS A 130 5.31 -13.06 -17.29
N MET A 131 4.79 -11.91 -17.66
CA MET A 131 5.52 -10.92 -18.46
C MET A 131 5.83 -9.68 -17.64
N PRO A 132 7.02 -9.05 -17.80
CA PRO A 132 7.32 -7.80 -17.15
C PRO A 132 6.26 -6.73 -17.42
N ALA A 133 5.96 -5.92 -16.40
CA ALA A 133 5.14 -4.73 -16.58
C ALA A 133 5.77 -3.77 -17.60
N ILE A 134 4.97 -2.88 -18.21
CA ILE A 134 5.57 -1.74 -18.93
C ILE A 134 6.22 -0.79 -17.90
N TYR A 135 7.11 0.09 -18.38
CA TYR A 135 7.75 1.09 -17.51
C TYR A 135 6.72 1.82 -16.65
N HIS A 136 6.95 1.92 -15.36
CA HIS A 136 6.02 2.59 -14.47
C HIS A 136 6.73 3.34 -13.34
N VAL A 137 6.12 4.48 -12.96
CA VAL A 137 6.64 5.43 -11.98
C VAL A 137 5.63 5.65 -10.87
N GLY A 138 6.09 5.58 -9.62
CA GLY A 138 5.30 5.90 -8.43
C GLY A 138 5.66 7.26 -7.86
N VAL A 139 4.65 8.07 -7.56
CA VAL A 139 4.78 9.36 -6.91
C VAL A 139 3.78 9.40 -5.74
N PRO A 140 4.18 8.98 -4.54
CA PRO A 140 3.29 8.99 -3.39
C PRO A 140 2.97 10.42 -2.96
N THR A 141 1.71 10.68 -2.66
CA THR A 141 1.23 11.96 -2.10
C THR A 141 0.73 11.80 -0.67
N ILE A 142 0.88 10.60 -0.13
CA ILE A 142 0.63 10.25 1.27
C ILE A 142 1.69 9.21 1.67
N SER A 143 2.09 9.23 2.93
CA SER A 143 3.18 8.38 3.41
C SER A 143 2.68 7.39 4.45
N GLY A 144 3.19 6.15 4.41
CA GLY A 144 2.90 5.12 5.40
C GLY A 144 2.60 3.74 4.82
N THR A 145 1.92 3.65 3.68
CA THR A 145 1.47 2.38 3.09
C THR A 145 2.61 1.52 2.52
N GLY A 146 3.75 2.12 2.18
CA GLY A 146 4.85 1.42 1.50
C GLY A 146 4.51 0.92 0.10
N ALA A 147 3.37 1.34 -0.47
CA ALA A 147 2.94 0.94 -1.81
C ALA A 147 3.95 1.34 -2.89
N GLU A 148 4.71 2.40 -2.66
CA GLU A 148 5.76 2.90 -3.57
C GLU A 148 6.93 1.92 -3.75
N VAL A 149 7.12 0.98 -2.82
CA VAL A 149 8.25 0.02 -2.87
C VAL A 149 7.82 -1.43 -2.78
N SER A 150 6.57 -1.70 -2.41
CA SER A 150 6.12 -3.07 -2.18
C SER A 150 6.12 -3.91 -3.46
N ARG A 151 6.34 -5.22 -3.27
CA ARG A 151 6.28 -6.26 -4.31
C ARG A 151 4.83 -6.66 -4.62
N THR A 152 3.86 -5.93 -4.09
CA THR A 152 2.44 -6.23 -4.26
C THR A 152 1.67 -5.02 -4.73
N THR A 153 0.55 -5.25 -5.39
CA THR A 153 -0.54 -4.31 -5.58
C THR A 153 -1.81 -4.94 -5.03
N VAL A 154 -2.39 -4.34 -3.99
CA VAL A 154 -3.53 -4.92 -3.25
C VAL A 154 -4.83 -4.49 -3.91
N LEU A 155 -5.65 -5.46 -4.30
CA LEU A 155 -6.90 -5.23 -5.01
C LEU A 155 -8.05 -5.99 -4.35
N THR A 156 -9.23 -5.41 -4.36
CA THR A 156 -10.48 -6.10 -4.03
C THR A 156 -11.01 -6.78 -5.29
N GLY A 157 -11.03 -8.10 -5.28
CA GLY A 157 -11.63 -8.93 -6.32
C GLY A 157 -13.05 -9.34 -5.97
N PRO A 158 -13.72 -10.09 -6.86
CA PRO A 158 -15.09 -10.57 -6.61
C PRO A 158 -15.19 -11.53 -5.42
N ASP A 159 -14.15 -12.34 -5.18
CA ASP A 159 -14.18 -13.41 -4.19
C ASP A 159 -13.22 -13.16 -3.00
N LYS A 160 -12.30 -12.19 -3.13
CA LYS A 160 -11.26 -11.96 -2.13
C LYS A 160 -10.63 -10.57 -2.24
N LYS A 161 -10.07 -10.06 -1.14
CA LYS A 161 -9.10 -8.97 -1.17
C LYS A 161 -7.71 -9.59 -1.07
N LEU A 162 -6.92 -9.46 -2.13
CA LEU A 162 -5.58 -10.06 -2.20
C LEU A 162 -4.71 -9.29 -3.22
N GLY A 163 -3.42 -9.22 -2.93
CA GLY A 163 -2.46 -8.58 -3.82
C GLY A 163 -2.11 -9.43 -5.04
N ILE A 164 -1.74 -8.75 -6.13
CA ILE A 164 -0.91 -9.32 -7.20
C ILE A 164 0.53 -9.20 -6.70
N ASN A 165 1.14 -10.31 -6.31
CA ASN A 165 2.50 -10.35 -5.78
C ASN A 165 3.45 -10.91 -6.83
N SER A 166 4.38 -10.09 -7.31
CA SER A 166 5.30 -10.50 -8.37
C SER A 166 6.58 -9.67 -8.35
N ASP A 167 7.68 -10.23 -8.87
CA ASP A 167 8.92 -9.48 -9.09
C ASP A 167 8.77 -8.39 -10.17
N TYR A 168 7.66 -8.38 -10.90
CA TYR A 168 7.33 -7.37 -11.91
C TYR A 168 6.42 -6.25 -11.37
N THR A 169 6.05 -6.30 -10.09
CA THR A 169 5.17 -5.30 -9.46
C THR A 169 5.89 -4.03 -8.98
N PRO A 170 7.15 -4.09 -8.44
CA PRO A 170 7.85 -2.88 -8.00
C PRO A 170 8.03 -1.87 -9.13
N PHE A 171 7.87 -0.59 -8.82
CA PHE A 171 8.11 0.49 -9.78
C PHE A 171 9.55 0.49 -10.32
N ASP A 172 9.72 0.89 -11.58
CA ASP A 172 11.05 1.16 -12.16
C ASP A 172 11.69 2.41 -11.55
N GLN A 173 10.87 3.39 -11.21
CA GLN A 173 11.26 4.68 -10.66
C GLN A 173 10.25 5.13 -9.60
N VAL A 174 10.74 5.74 -8.52
CA VAL A 174 9.90 6.40 -7.51
C VAL A 174 10.41 7.81 -7.26
N ILE A 175 9.50 8.76 -7.07
CA ILE A 175 9.81 10.13 -6.69
C ILE A 175 9.16 10.39 -5.34
N LEU A 176 9.99 10.57 -4.33
CA LEU A 176 9.61 10.84 -2.95
C LEU A 176 9.75 12.33 -2.67
N ASP A 177 8.69 13.07 -2.88
CA ASP A 177 8.64 14.51 -2.62
C ASP A 177 7.71 14.80 -1.43
N PRO A 178 8.25 15.09 -0.24
CA PRO A 178 7.45 15.36 0.95
C PRO A 178 6.48 16.55 0.81
N GLU A 179 6.73 17.49 -0.10
CA GLU A 179 5.81 18.60 -0.36
C GLU A 179 4.45 18.13 -0.87
N LEU A 180 4.39 16.97 -1.51
CA LEU A 180 3.14 16.41 -2.03
C LEU A 180 2.21 15.91 -0.92
N ALA A 181 2.74 15.65 0.27
CA ALA A 181 1.99 15.16 1.43
C ALA A 181 1.59 16.26 2.42
N LYS A 182 1.85 17.53 2.11
CA LYS A 182 1.66 18.67 3.05
C LYS A 182 0.22 18.92 3.49
N ASP A 183 -0.75 18.65 2.61
CA ASP A 183 -2.17 18.94 2.83
C ASP A 183 -2.97 17.70 3.28
N VAL A 184 -2.30 16.61 3.66
CA VAL A 184 -2.96 15.39 4.13
C VAL A 184 -3.71 15.65 5.44
N PRO A 185 -5.01 15.32 5.54
CA PRO A 185 -5.76 15.50 6.78
C PRO A 185 -5.12 14.73 7.96
N LYS A 186 -5.12 15.34 9.15
CA LYS A 186 -4.47 14.81 10.35
C LYS A 186 -4.81 13.34 10.65
N ASN A 187 -6.09 12.99 10.57
CA ASN A 187 -6.50 11.61 10.84
C ASN A 187 -5.94 10.64 9.79
N GLN A 188 -5.95 11.03 8.51
CA GLN A 188 -5.39 10.21 7.45
C GLN A 188 -3.87 10.08 7.59
N TRP A 189 -3.16 11.17 7.89
CA TRP A 189 -1.74 11.15 8.21
C TRP A 189 -1.42 10.16 9.34
N PHE A 190 -2.24 10.18 10.41
CA PHE A 190 -2.07 9.24 11.52
C PHE A 190 -2.33 7.81 11.08
N TYR A 191 -3.45 7.52 10.39
CA TYR A 191 -3.79 6.16 10.00
C TYR A 191 -2.75 5.53 9.08
N THR A 192 -2.24 6.27 8.10
CA THR A 192 -1.21 5.76 7.20
C THR A 192 0.16 5.67 7.89
N GLY A 193 0.47 6.62 8.77
CA GLY A 193 1.69 6.54 9.59
C GLY A 193 1.67 5.35 10.55
N MET A 194 0.51 5.03 11.14
CA MET A 194 0.35 3.82 11.95
C MET A 194 0.39 2.55 11.11
N ASP A 195 -0.05 2.58 9.87
CA ASP A 195 0.15 1.47 8.95
C ASP A 195 1.64 1.13 8.81
N CYS A 196 2.49 2.14 8.59
CA CYS A 196 3.95 1.96 8.61
C CYS A 196 4.46 1.39 9.94
N TYR A 197 3.97 1.92 11.07
CA TYR A 197 4.33 1.41 12.39
C TYR A 197 3.96 -0.08 12.55
N ILE A 198 2.76 -0.46 12.12
CA ILE A 198 2.26 -1.84 12.16
C ILE A 198 3.12 -2.74 11.23
N HIS A 199 3.49 -2.27 10.04
CA HIS A 199 4.45 -2.96 9.17
C HIS A 199 5.74 -3.31 9.93
N CYS A 200 6.29 -2.35 10.69
CA CYS A 200 7.51 -2.58 11.48
C CYS A 200 7.27 -3.63 12.56
N ILE A 201 6.18 -3.52 13.33
CA ILE A 201 5.88 -4.49 14.40
C ILE A 201 5.72 -5.89 13.82
N GLU A 202 4.97 -6.06 12.74
CA GLU A 202 4.70 -7.37 12.15
C GLU A 202 5.93 -7.97 11.44
N SER A 203 6.73 -7.17 10.77
CA SER A 203 7.91 -7.65 10.08
C SER A 203 9.06 -7.98 11.02
N LEU A 204 9.26 -7.19 12.09
CA LEU A 204 10.35 -7.39 13.06
C LEU A 204 10.06 -8.53 14.05
N ASN A 205 8.78 -8.87 14.28
CA ASN A 205 8.38 -9.99 15.14
C ASN A 205 8.02 -11.26 14.35
N GLY A 206 8.11 -11.20 13.02
CA GLY A 206 7.68 -12.29 12.15
C GLY A 206 8.72 -13.38 11.96
N THR A 207 8.26 -14.59 11.63
CA THR A 207 9.14 -15.75 11.35
C THR A 207 9.92 -15.63 10.04
N TYR A 208 9.55 -14.70 9.16
CA TYR A 208 10.27 -14.39 7.92
C TYR A 208 11.32 -13.29 8.09
N LEU A 209 11.56 -12.84 9.33
CA LEU A 209 12.61 -11.87 9.63
C LEU A 209 13.95 -12.34 9.07
N ASN A 210 14.66 -11.43 8.45
CA ASN A 210 16.00 -11.65 7.89
C ASN A 210 16.81 -10.34 7.93
N ALA A 211 18.09 -10.40 7.64
CA ALA A 211 18.99 -9.25 7.75
C ALA A 211 18.53 -8.02 6.93
N PHE A 212 17.93 -8.23 5.75
CA PHE A 212 17.42 -7.12 4.94
C PHE A 212 16.18 -6.51 5.58
N SER A 213 15.15 -7.31 5.88
CA SER A 213 13.93 -6.80 6.48
C SER A 213 14.17 -6.16 7.85
N GLN A 214 15.10 -6.71 8.63
CA GLN A 214 15.47 -6.17 9.92
C GLN A 214 16.07 -4.77 9.80
N SER A 215 17.06 -4.58 8.93
CA SER A 215 17.73 -3.27 8.79
C SER A 215 16.77 -2.17 8.35
N TYR A 216 15.84 -2.48 7.45
CA TYR A 216 14.80 -1.55 7.02
C TYR A 216 13.74 -1.32 8.10
N GLY A 217 13.26 -2.39 8.73
CA GLY A 217 12.23 -2.33 9.77
C GLY A 217 12.66 -1.56 11.01
N GLU A 218 13.89 -1.79 11.50
CA GLU A 218 14.46 -1.05 12.64
C GLU A 218 14.56 0.44 12.35
N LYS A 219 14.98 0.82 11.12
CA LYS A 219 15.05 2.24 10.73
C LYS A 219 13.68 2.87 10.63
N ALA A 220 12.70 2.19 10.01
CA ALA A 220 11.32 2.68 9.93
C ALA A 220 10.70 2.82 11.32
N TYR A 221 10.89 1.83 12.19
CA TYR A 221 10.41 1.87 13.56
C TYR A 221 10.96 3.07 14.33
N GLN A 222 12.30 3.30 14.26
CA GLN A 222 12.92 4.46 14.86
C GLN A 222 12.27 5.78 14.39
N LEU A 223 12.09 5.93 13.06
CA LEU A 223 11.47 7.13 12.49
C LEU A 223 10.02 7.31 12.97
N CYS A 224 9.25 6.22 13.07
CA CYS A 224 7.89 6.26 13.63
C CYS A 224 7.89 6.75 15.10
N LEU A 225 8.86 6.33 15.92
CA LEU A 225 8.98 6.82 17.29
C LEU A 225 9.28 8.31 17.33
N GLU A 226 10.24 8.77 16.54
CA GLU A 226 10.58 10.18 16.43
C GLU A 226 9.37 11.05 16.03
N ILE A 227 8.51 10.55 15.10
CA ILE A 227 7.35 11.28 14.60
C ILE A 227 6.18 11.25 15.59
N PHE A 228 5.85 10.08 16.13
CA PHE A 228 4.58 9.89 16.85
C PHE A 228 4.72 9.91 18.37
N VAL A 229 5.94 9.75 18.91
CA VAL A 229 6.18 9.74 20.37
C VAL A 229 6.92 11.00 20.84
N GLU A 230 7.90 11.50 20.08
CA GLU A 230 8.67 12.68 20.45
C GLU A 230 7.93 13.98 20.05
N ASP A 231 8.25 15.11 20.72
CA ASP A 231 7.57 16.42 20.52
C ASP A 231 8.51 17.49 19.93
N ASN A 232 9.58 17.07 19.26
CA ASN A 232 10.68 17.94 18.88
C ASN A 232 10.78 18.21 17.36
N LEU A 233 9.81 17.78 16.56
CA LEU A 233 9.81 17.95 15.11
C LEU A 233 8.89 19.07 14.65
N THR A 234 9.33 19.79 13.65
CA THR A 234 8.46 20.65 12.84
C THR A 234 7.54 19.77 11.96
N GLU A 235 6.48 20.36 11.40
CA GLU A 235 5.60 19.68 10.48
C GLU A 235 6.35 19.18 9.24
N GLU A 236 7.25 19.99 8.69
CA GLU A 236 8.08 19.63 7.55
C GLU A 236 9.02 18.45 7.85
N GLU A 237 9.71 18.48 8.98
CA GLU A 237 10.57 17.38 9.42
C GLU A 237 9.77 16.09 9.64
N SER A 238 8.57 16.21 10.19
CA SER A 238 7.65 15.07 10.36
C SER A 238 7.24 14.45 9.01
N GLN A 239 6.93 15.27 8.01
CA GLN A 239 6.59 14.81 6.66
C GLN A 239 7.78 14.13 5.99
N ASP A 240 8.97 14.73 6.04
CA ASP A 240 10.20 14.16 5.47
C ASP A 240 10.52 12.80 6.10
N LYS A 241 10.46 12.72 7.43
CA LYS A 241 10.70 11.47 8.16
C LYS A 241 9.63 10.42 7.90
N LEU A 242 8.35 10.81 7.80
CA LEU A 242 7.28 9.85 7.53
C LEU A 242 7.38 9.26 6.12
N MET A 243 7.78 10.05 5.14
CA MET A 243 8.03 9.54 3.78
C MET A 243 9.17 8.53 3.77
N MET A 244 10.24 8.78 4.50
CA MET A 244 11.34 7.81 4.65
C MET A 244 10.94 6.61 5.51
N ALA A 245 10.10 6.79 6.54
CA ALA A 245 9.57 5.68 7.31
C ALA A 245 8.71 4.75 6.42
N SER A 246 7.82 5.32 5.60
CA SER A 246 7.00 4.58 4.62
C SER A 246 7.88 3.75 3.68
N TRP A 247 8.90 4.38 3.09
CA TRP A 247 9.88 3.69 2.25
C TRP A 247 10.53 2.50 2.96
N HIS A 248 11.10 2.74 4.14
CA HIS A 248 11.79 1.69 4.90
C HIS A 248 10.83 0.61 5.40
N GLY A 249 9.64 0.98 5.90
CA GLY A 249 8.60 0.03 6.33
C GLY A 249 8.12 -0.85 5.18
N GLY A 250 7.87 -0.24 4.02
CA GLY A 250 7.51 -0.95 2.80
C GLY A 250 8.60 -1.93 2.33
N MET A 251 9.88 -1.54 2.40
CA MET A 251 11.01 -2.43 2.11
C MET A 251 11.11 -3.58 3.12
N SER A 252 10.85 -3.31 4.40
CA SER A 252 10.87 -4.35 5.44
C SER A 252 9.86 -5.45 5.13
N ILE A 253 8.59 -5.09 4.85
CA ILE A 253 7.55 -6.07 4.52
C ILE A 253 7.75 -6.74 3.16
N ALA A 254 8.31 -6.03 2.17
CA ALA A 254 8.63 -6.60 0.86
C ALA A 254 9.67 -7.72 0.97
N TYR A 255 10.58 -7.63 1.93
CA TYR A 255 11.63 -8.62 2.17
C TYR A 255 11.28 -9.64 3.25
N SER A 256 10.18 -9.45 3.96
CA SER A 256 9.61 -10.40 4.91
C SER A 256 8.14 -10.66 4.63
N GLN A 257 7.23 -10.25 5.51
CA GLN A 257 5.78 -10.28 5.34
C GLN A 257 5.13 -9.46 6.48
N VAL A 258 3.89 -9.05 6.28
CA VAL A 258 2.98 -8.58 7.31
C VAL A 258 2.38 -9.75 8.12
N GLY A 259 1.53 -9.49 9.11
CA GLY A 259 1.04 -10.51 10.03
C GLY A 259 -0.46 -10.41 10.36
N VAL A 260 -0.78 -10.51 11.66
CA VAL A 260 -2.16 -10.65 12.18
C VAL A 260 -3.03 -9.45 11.85
N ALA A 261 -2.50 -8.22 12.03
CA ALA A 261 -3.29 -7.00 11.79
C ALA A 261 -3.74 -6.92 10.34
N HIS A 262 -2.82 -7.13 9.40
CA HIS A 262 -3.13 -7.11 7.99
C HIS A 262 -4.05 -8.25 7.56
N ALA A 263 -3.84 -9.47 8.07
CA ALA A 263 -4.71 -10.59 7.74
C ALA A 263 -6.16 -10.34 8.16
N MET A 264 -6.38 -9.80 9.35
CA MET A 264 -7.72 -9.49 9.85
C MET A 264 -8.32 -8.25 9.20
N SER A 265 -7.53 -7.19 8.97
CA SER A 265 -8.02 -5.97 8.35
C SER A 265 -8.54 -6.18 6.91
N TYR A 266 -8.00 -7.18 6.19
CA TYR A 266 -8.51 -7.55 4.87
C TYR A 266 -9.94 -8.11 4.93
N GLY A 267 -10.27 -8.87 6.00
CA GLY A 267 -11.65 -9.31 6.26
C GLY A 267 -12.60 -8.12 6.48
N LEU A 268 -12.20 -7.16 7.36
CA LEU A 268 -12.98 -5.93 7.59
C LEU A 268 -13.16 -5.12 6.30
N SER A 269 -12.08 -4.96 5.56
CA SER A 269 -12.13 -4.17 4.32
C SER A 269 -13.00 -4.84 3.26
N TYR A 270 -12.94 -6.16 3.14
CA TYR A 270 -13.73 -6.89 2.15
C TYR A 270 -15.24 -6.80 2.40
N LEU A 271 -15.67 -6.95 3.66
CA LEU A 271 -17.09 -6.94 4.02
C LEU A 271 -17.61 -5.52 4.23
N LEU A 272 -16.88 -4.69 4.99
CA LEU A 272 -17.36 -3.40 5.47
C LEU A 272 -16.82 -2.21 4.66
N GLY A 273 -15.95 -2.45 3.69
CA GLY A 273 -15.34 -1.38 2.88
C GLY A 273 -14.40 -0.47 3.68
N THR A 274 -13.89 -0.91 4.84
CA THR A 274 -12.96 -0.08 5.62
C THR A 274 -11.68 0.17 4.83
N LYS A 275 -11.23 1.44 4.78
CA LYS A 275 -9.95 1.78 4.14
C LYS A 275 -8.79 1.13 4.87
N HIS A 276 -7.74 0.76 4.14
CA HIS A 276 -6.62 -0.05 4.62
C HIS A 276 -6.00 0.47 5.91
N GLY A 277 -5.52 1.72 5.95
CA GLY A 277 -4.81 2.27 7.11
C GLY A 277 -5.67 2.33 8.38
N ILE A 278 -6.93 2.78 8.28
CA ILE A 278 -7.83 2.79 9.44
C ILE A 278 -8.25 1.37 9.85
N GLY A 279 -8.45 0.45 8.88
CA GLY A 279 -8.74 -0.96 9.16
C GLY A 279 -7.61 -1.62 9.96
N ASN A 280 -6.35 -1.38 9.58
CA ASN A 280 -5.19 -1.86 10.33
C ASN A 280 -5.14 -1.27 11.74
N CYS A 281 -5.43 0.03 11.91
CA CYS A 281 -5.48 0.66 13.23
C CYS A 281 -6.57 0.04 14.14
N ILE A 282 -7.77 -0.21 13.59
CA ILE A 282 -8.90 -0.81 14.33
C ILE A 282 -8.52 -2.20 14.82
N VAL A 283 -8.00 -3.04 13.93
CA VAL A 283 -7.59 -4.40 14.29
C VAL A 283 -6.44 -4.36 15.30
N PHE A 284 -5.42 -3.56 15.05
CA PHE A 284 -4.22 -3.52 15.88
C PHE A 284 -4.50 -3.10 17.33
N ASP A 285 -5.50 -2.23 17.54
CA ASP A 285 -5.94 -1.79 18.88
C ASP A 285 -6.38 -2.94 19.80
N HIS A 286 -6.62 -4.14 19.25
CA HIS A 286 -7.11 -5.34 19.95
C HIS A 286 -6.13 -6.54 19.91
N LEU A 287 -4.88 -6.33 19.49
CA LEU A 287 -3.90 -7.40 19.28
C LEU A 287 -2.85 -7.52 20.40
N GLU A 288 -3.19 -7.17 21.65
CA GLU A 288 -2.27 -7.27 22.81
C GLU A 288 -1.72 -8.69 23.01
N GLU A 289 -2.49 -9.71 22.66
CA GLU A 289 -2.05 -11.12 22.77
C GLU A 289 -0.87 -11.43 21.84
N PHE A 290 -0.82 -10.77 20.66
CA PHE A 290 0.20 -11.02 19.66
C PHE A 290 1.36 -10.03 19.73
N TYR A 291 1.08 -8.77 20.05
CA TYR A 291 2.03 -7.66 20.03
C TYR A 291 1.88 -6.76 21.26
N PRO A 292 2.11 -7.26 22.50
CA PRO A 292 1.78 -6.54 23.74
C PRO A 292 2.43 -5.15 23.82
N ASP A 293 3.74 -5.06 23.58
CA ASP A 293 4.47 -3.79 23.65
C ASP A 293 4.11 -2.87 22.49
N GLY A 294 3.94 -3.43 21.29
CA GLY A 294 3.53 -2.69 20.11
C GLY A 294 2.15 -2.04 20.25
N VAL A 295 1.18 -2.79 20.76
CA VAL A 295 -0.19 -2.27 20.98
C VAL A 295 -0.20 -1.24 22.12
N LYS A 296 0.55 -1.47 23.19
CA LYS A 296 0.68 -0.52 24.30
C LYS A 296 1.18 0.84 23.76
N LEU A 297 2.23 0.84 22.95
CA LEU A 297 2.80 2.06 22.40
C LEU A 297 1.86 2.71 21.36
N PHE A 298 1.20 1.91 20.53
CA PHE A 298 0.17 2.40 19.61
C PHE A 298 -0.96 3.16 20.35
N LYS A 299 -1.44 2.62 21.48
CA LYS A 299 -2.46 3.30 22.31
C LYS A 299 -1.96 4.61 22.88
N GLN A 300 -0.69 4.71 23.26
CA GLN A 300 -0.06 5.97 23.69
C GLN A 300 -0.02 7.00 22.55
N MET A 301 0.44 6.60 21.35
CA MET A 301 0.45 7.47 20.16
C MET A 301 -0.97 7.94 19.81
N LYS A 302 -1.94 7.04 19.79
CA LYS A 302 -3.36 7.35 19.55
C LYS A 302 -3.88 8.41 20.56
N GLN A 303 -3.58 8.25 21.84
CA GLN A 303 -3.95 9.20 22.87
C GLN A 303 -3.25 10.57 22.70
N LYS A 304 -1.94 10.56 22.47
CA LYS A 304 -1.13 11.78 22.26
C LYS A 304 -1.66 12.62 21.10
N HIS A 305 -1.99 11.99 19.99
CA HIS A 305 -2.50 12.67 18.79
C HIS A 305 -4.01 12.94 18.81
N ASN A 306 -4.70 12.55 19.90
CA ASN A 306 -6.16 12.69 20.07
C ASN A 306 -6.95 12.02 18.92
N ILE A 307 -6.57 10.81 18.57
CA ILE A 307 -7.23 10.02 17.52
C ILE A 307 -8.27 9.11 18.14
N LYS A 308 -9.47 9.15 17.58
CA LYS A 308 -10.57 8.25 17.93
C LYS A 308 -10.81 7.28 16.77
N LEU A 309 -10.67 5.99 17.05
CA LEU A 309 -11.03 4.95 16.09
C LEU A 309 -12.54 4.71 16.15
N PRO A 310 -13.19 4.36 15.02
CA PRO A 310 -14.53 3.80 15.03
C PRO A 310 -14.62 2.59 15.95
N GLN A 311 -15.75 2.43 16.60
CA GLN A 311 -16.07 1.31 17.50
C GLN A 311 -17.40 0.72 17.12
N GLY A 312 -17.65 -0.54 17.48
CA GLY A 312 -18.91 -1.21 17.23
C GLY A 312 -19.19 -1.50 15.75
N LEU A 313 -18.15 -1.55 14.90
CA LEU A 313 -18.31 -1.85 13.48
C LEU A 313 -18.90 -3.23 13.24
N CYS A 314 -18.62 -4.16 14.14
CA CYS A 314 -19.06 -5.55 14.06
C CYS A 314 -20.27 -5.88 14.94
N ASP A 315 -20.86 -4.91 15.68
CA ASP A 315 -21.90 -5.16 16.68
C ASP A 315 -23.19 -5.79 16.09
N ASN A 316 -23.49 -5.49 14.83
CA ASN A 316 -24.75 -5.92 14.20
C ASN A 316 -24.54 -6.94 13.08
N LEU A 317 -23.36 -7.54 12.99
CA LEU A 317 -23.06 -8.54 11.97
C LEU A 317 -23.70 -9.90 12.28
N SER A 318 -24.21 -10.55 11.27
CA SER A 318 -24.68 -11.94 11.34
C SER A 318 -23.52 -12.94 11.41
N ASP A 319 -23.81 -14.17 11.81
CA ASP A 319 -22.81 -15.24 11.84
C ASP A 319 -22.21 -15.50 10.43
N GLU A 320 -23.04 -15.40 9.38
CA GLU A 320 -22.60 -15.53 8.00
C GLU A 320 -21.63 -14.42 7.58
N GLU A 321 -21.86 -13.18 8.01
CA GLU A 321 -20.97 -12.05 7.74
C GLU A 321 -19.62 -12.20 8.47
N PHE A 322 -19.64 -12.67 9.73
CA PHE A 322 -18.41 -13.05 10.42
C PHE A 322 -17.66 -14.15 9.67
N ASP A 323 -18.36 -15.16 9.18
CA ASP A 323 -17.74 -16.26 8.42
C ASP A 323 -17.06 -15.75 7.15
N ILE A 324 -17.68 -14.82 6.42
CA ILE A 324 -17.05 -14.18 5.25
C ILE A 324 -15.74 -13.49 5.61
N MET A 325 -15.73 -12.64 6.65
CA MET A 325 -14.52 -11.96 7.09
C MET A 325 -13.41 -12.95 7.51
N ILE A 326 -13.80 -13.99 8.25
CA ILE A 326 -12.90 -15.02 8.74
C ILE A 326 -12.30 -15.82 7.57
N ASP A 327 -13.10 -16.16 6.55
CA ASP A 327 -12.62 -16.90 5.39
C ASP A 327 -11.61 -16.07 4.58
N VAL A 328 -11.88 -14.78 4.39
CA VAL A 328 -10.90 -13.87 3.77
C VAL A 328 -9.61 -13.84 4.57
N ALA A 329 -9.67 -13.65 5.89
CA ALA A 329 -8.49 -13.62 6.74
C ALA A 329 -7.72 -14.95 6.71
N LEU A 330 -8.39 -16.10 6.84
CA LEU A 330 -7.76 -17.42 6.83
C LEU A 330 -7.15 -17.79 5.49
N SER A 331 -7.62 -17.21 4.38
CA SER A 331 -7.03 -17.42 3.05
C SER A 331 -5.60 -16.88 2.91
N LEU A 332 -5.18 -16.01 3.81
CA LEU A 332 -3.88 -15.31 3.79
C LEU A 332 -2.78 -16.10 4.52
N GLU A 333 -2.61 -17.37 4.19
CA GLU A 333 -1.70 -18.29 4.87
C GLU A 333 -0.27 -17.76 5.07
N PRO A 334 0.39 -17.07 4.10
CA PRO A 334 1.74 -16.53 4.32
C PRO A 334 1.82 -15.51 5.47
N LEU A 335 0.77 -14.73 5.70
CA LEU A 335 0.70 -13.75 6.78
C LEU A 335 0.65 -14.46 8.15
N TRP A 336 -0.16 -15.50 8.24
CA TRP A 336 -0.26 -16.33 9.44
C TRP A 336 1.02 -17.08 9.75
N ILE A 337 1.67 -17.64 8.72
CA ILE A 337 2.98 -18.29 8.90
C ILE A 337 4.02 -17.28 9.40
N ASN A 338 4.02 -16.05 8.86
CA ASN A 338 4.91 -15.01 9.37
C ASN A 338 4.62 -14.69 10.83
N ALA A 339 3.36 -14.48 11.18
CA ALA A 339 2.96 -14.04 12.51
C ALA A 339 3.22 -15.09 13.61
N VAL A 340 2.83 -16.35 13.37
CA VAL A 340 2.80 -17.39 14.44
C VAL A 340 3.44 -18.73 14.02
N GLY A 341 4.05 -18.79 12.85
CA GLY A 341 4.79 -19.96 12.37
C GLY A 341 3.93 -20.98 11.62
N LYS A 342 4.56 -22.07 11.20
CA LYS A 342 3.95 -23.09 10.33
C LYS A 342 2.75 -23.81 10.93
N ASN A 343 2.66 -23.84 12.26
CA ASN A 343 1.54 -24.47 12.98
C ASN A 343 0.37 -23.50 13.23
N TRP A 344 0.28 -22.42 12.46
CA TRP A 344 -0.67 -21.34 12.63
C TRP A 344 -2.14 -21.82 12.74
N LYS A 345 -2.53 -22.86 12.02
CA LYS A 345 -3.90 -23.43 12.06
C LYS A 345 -4.32 -23.96 13.42
N GLN A 346 -3.34 -24.30 14.29
CA GLN A 346 -3.61 -24.73 15.66
C GLN A 346 -3.79 -23.53 16.62
N ILE A 347 -3.25 -22.37 16.25
CA ILE A 347 -3.26 -21.15 17.06
C ILE A 347 -4.40 -20.22 16.63
N ILE A 348 -4.61 -20.10 15.32
CA ILE A 348 -5.59 -19.22 14.71
C ILE A 348 -6.81 -20.05 14.32
N THR A 349 -7.79 -20.08 15.21
CA THR A 349 -9.08 -20.76 14.96
C THR A 349 -10.15 -19.76 14.54
N ARG A 350 -11.22 -20.25 13.92
CA ARG A 350 -12.39 -19.41 13.55
C ARG A 350 -12.97 -18.71 14.77
N ASP A 351 -13.14 -19.43 15.87
CA ASP A 351 -13.68 -18.88 17.13
C ASP A 351 -12.79 -17.75 17.68
N LYS A 352 -11.47 -17.92 17.61
CA LYS A 352 -10.53 -16.88 18.02
C LYS A 352 -10.65 -15.62 17.18
N LEU A 353 -10.70 -15.75 15.85
CA LEU A 353 -10.88 -14.62 14.94
C LEU A 353 -12.25 -13.95 15.15
N LYS A 354 -13.32 -14.74 15.31
CA LYS A 354 -14.65 -14.20 15.62
C LYS A 354 -14.64 -13.40 16.92
N GLY A 355 -14.04 -13.93 17.99
CA GLY A 355 -13.92 -13.23 19.27
C GLY A 355 -13.06 -11.96 19.21
N LEU A 356 -12.10 -11.87 18.28
CA LEU A 356 -11.35 -10.63 18.02
C LEU A 356 -12.20 -9.62 17.24
N TYR A 357 -12.88 -10.03 16.17
CA TYR A 357 -13.76 -9.15 15.40
C TYR A 357 -14.91 -8.57 16.23
N GLN A 358 -15.47 -9.35 17.16
CA GLN A 358 -16.53 -8.91 18.07
C GLN A 358 -16.11 -7.81 19.05
N LYS A 359 -14.82 -7.47 19.13
CA LYS A 359 -14.33 -6.33 19.95
C LYS A 359 -14.26 -5.03 19.15
N MET A 360 -14.46 -5.08 17.84
CA MET A 360 -14.32 -4.00 16.90
C MET A 360 -15.71 -3.44 16.55
#